data_0519b2e337fec90880ba3c6acfe31e82
#
_entry.id   0519b2e337fec90880ba3c6acfe31e82
#
_cell.length_a   1.000
_cell.length_b   1.000
_cell.length_c   1.000
_cell.angle_alpha   90.00
_cell.angle_beta   90.00
_cell.angle_gamma   90.00
#
_symmetry.space_group_name_H-M   'P 1'
#
loop_
_entity.id
_entity.type
_entity.pdbx_description
1 polymer ?
#
loop_
_entity_poly.entity_id
_entity_poly.type
_entity_poly.pdbx_seq_one_letter_code
_entity_poly.pdbx_strand_id
1 'polypeptide(L)'
;MADQWRGNALGCLGKEPVKTPCLDQLAREGVNFTNAVSSYPVSSPARGMLMTGMYPHKNKVTGNCNSANAPYGVELPQDARCWSDILKANGYQTGYIGKWHLDAPITIRRHLQQPR
;
A
#
# COMPACT_ATOMS: atom_id res chain seq x y z
N MET A 1 5.00 -6.93 1.81
CA MET A 1 5.57 -5.68 1.27
C MET A 1 6.34 -4.98 2.39
N ALA A 2 7.57 -4.54 2.12
CA ALA A 2 8.31 -3.71 3.08
C ALA A 2 7.84 -2.25 2.97
N ASP A 3 7.73 -1.56 4.12
CA ASP A 3 7.40 -0.14 4.17
C ASP A 3 8.69 0.68 4.20
N GLN A 4 8.79 1.67 3.33
CA GLN A 4 9.93 2.62 3.25
C GLN A 4 11.32 1.95 3.12
N TRP A 5 11.41 0.86 2.36
CA TRP A 5 12.69 0.22 2.07
C TRP A 5 13.40 0.92 0.89
N ARG A 6 14.65 1.28 1.08
CA ARG A 6 15.45 1.89 0.01
C ARG A 6 15.85 0.84 -1.04
N GLY A 7 15.67 1.16 -2.32
CA GLY A 7 15.97 0.24 -3.42
C GLY A 7 17.43 -0.23 -3.47
N ASN A 8 18.37 0.53 -2.91
CA ASN A 8 19.79 0.19 -2.86
C ASN A 8 20.17 -0.71 -1.68
N ALA A 9 19.28 -0.89 -0.67
CA ALA A 9 19.57 -1.60 0.56
C ALA A 9 19.32 -3.13 0.41
N LEU A 10 19.88 -3.74 -0.62
CA LEU A 10 19.94 -5.19 -0.86
C LEU A 10 21.39 -5.60 -1.00
N GLY A 11 21.81 -6.62 -0.27
CA GLY A 11 23.20 -7.10 -0.27
C GLY A 11 23.68 -7.54 -1.65
N CYS A 12 22.83 -8.19 -2.43
CA CYS A 12 23.14 -8.62 -3.80
C CYS A 12 23.44 -7.48 -4.78
N LEU A 13 23.06 -6.24 -4.46
CA LEU A 13 23.37 -5.07 -5.28
C LEU A 13 24.76 -4.48 -4.99
N GLY A 14 25.35 -4.75 -3.84
CA GLY A 14 26.65 -4.25 -3.43
C GLY A 14 26.75 -2.72 -3.27
N LYS A 15 25.63 -2.01 -3.22
CA LYS A 15 25.57 -0.54 -3.18
C LYS A 15 25.62 0.02 -1.76
N GLU A 16 25.24 -0.77 -0.76
CA GLU A 16 25.22 -0.40 0.66
C GLU A 16 25.76 -1.55 1.51
N PRO A 17 26.38 -1.26 2.66
CA PRO A 17 26.97 -2.28 3.52
C PRO A 17 25.90 -3.02 4.34
N VAL A 18 24.93 -3.61 3.67
CA VAL A 18 23.82 -4.38 4.27
C VAL A 18 23.96 -5.86 3.97
N LYS A 19 23.46 -6.69 4.89
CA LYS A 19 23.40 -8.15 4.74
C LYS A 19 21.94 -8.58 4.66
N THR A 20 21.51 -9.07 3.51
CA THR A 20 20.13 -9.51 3.27
C THR A 20 20.08 -10.90 2.64
N PRO A 21 20.63 -11.94 3.32
CA PRO A 21 20.89 -13.25 2.69
C PRO A 21 19.62 -13.90 2.11
N CYS A 22 18.49 -13.84 2.81
CA CYS A 22 17.23 -14.40 2.31
C CYS A 22 16.67 -13.62 1.11
N LEU A 23 16.77 -12.29 1.11
CA LEU A 23 16.33 -11.48 -0.02
C LEU A 23 17.29 -11.61 -1.20
N ASP A 24 18.59 -11.75 -0.95
CA ASP A 24 19.61 -12.02 -1.95
C ASP A 24 19.39 -13.37 -2.63
N GLN A 25 18.98 -14.38 -1.86
CA GLN A 25 18.60 -15.68 -2.39
C GLN A 25 17.33 -15.56 -3.26
N LEU A 26 16.30 -14.88 -2.78
CA LEU A 26 15.08 -14.64 -3.55
C LEU A 26 15.37 -13.90 -4.87
N ALA A 27 16.27 -12.92 -4.83
CA ALA A 27 16.68 -12.18 -6.03
C ALA A 27 17.43 -13.07 -7.05
N ARG A 28 18.19 -14.07 -6.59
CA ARG A 28 18.88 -15.04 -7.48
C ARG A 28 17.93 -16.07 -8.08
N GLU A 29 16.89 -16.46 -7.34
CA GLU A 29 15.92 -17.48 -7.77
C GLU A 29 14.77 -16.90 -8.59
N GLY A 30 14.53 -15.59 -8.47
CA GLY A 30 13.42 -14.88 -9.10
C GLY A 30 13.86 -13.79 -10.08
N VAL A 31 13.04 -12.76 -10.19
CA VAL A 31 13.29 -11.58 -11.03
C VAL A 31 13.42 -10.34 -10.16
N ASN A 32 14.54 -9.65 -10.25
CA ASN A 32 14.76 -8.37 -9.60
C ASN A 32 14.51 -7.21 -10.59
N PHE A 33 13.41 -6.47 -10.37
CA PHE A 33 13.07 -5.30 -11.18
C PHE A 33 13.86 -4.07 -10.72
N THR A 34 15.02 -3.84 -11.31
CA THR A 34 15.96 -2.76 -10.91
C THR A 34 15.44 -1.36 -11.21
N ASN A 35 14.51 -1.22 -12.15
CA ASN A 35 13.93 0.05 -12.58
C ASN A 35 12.43 0.17 -12.29
N ALA A 36 11.95 -0.52 -11.23
CA ALA A 36 10.57 -0.38 -10.80
C ALA A 36 10.35 1.00 -10.14
N VAL A 37 9.31 1.71 -10.59
CA VAL A 37 8.92 3.03 -10.06
C VAL A 37 7.47 3.05 -9.63
N SER A 38 7.18 3.79 -8.56
CA SER A 38 5.82 4.12 -8.19
C SER A 38 5.38 5.40 -8.90
N SER A 39 4.21 5.41 -9.50
CA SER A 39 3.65 6.61 -10.15
C SER A 39 3.38 7.74 -9.16
N TYR A 40 3.24 7.43 -7.87
CA TYR A 40 3.12 8.40 -6.79
C TYR A 40 3.77 7.84 -5.51
N PRO A 41 5.04 8.15 -5.24
CA PRO A 41 5.85 7.52 -4.18
C PRO A 41 5.58 8.12 -2.78
N VAL A 42 4.30 8.28 -2.42
CA VAL A 42 3.82 8.73 -1.12
C VAL A 42 2.97 7.62 -0.52
N SER A 43 3.00 7.44 0.79
CA SER A 43 2.47 6.26 1.50
C SER A 43 1.03 5.91 1.11
N SER A 44 0.05 6.79 1.35
CA SER A 44 -1.35 6.46 1.10
C SER A 44 -1.68 6.36 -0.40
N PRO A 45 -1.23 7.26 -1.30
CA PRO A 45 -1.43 7.11 -2.73
C PRO A 45 -0.87 5.80 -3.29
N ALA A 46 0.37 5.43 -2.91
CA ALA A 46 0.97 4.17 -3.36
C ALA A 46 0.19 2.95 -2.87
N ARG A 47 -0.31 2.97 -1.64
CA ARG A 47 -1.16 1.90 -1.08
C ARG A 47 -2.52 1.85 -1.75
N GLY A 48 -3.14 2.99 -2.01
CA GLY A 48 -4.40 3.08 -2.75
C GLY A 48 -4.26 2.49 -4.16
N MET A 49 -3.18 2.80 -4.88
CA MET A 49 -2.88 2.20 -6.17
C MET A 49 -2.68 0.69 -6.07
N LEU A 50 -1.93 0.23 -5.06
CA LEU A 50 -1.69 -1.20 -4.83
C LEU A 50 -2.99 -1.96 -4.57
N MET A 51 -3.87 -1.42 -3.75
CA MET A 51 -5.13 -2.08 -3.37
C MET A 51 -6.16 -2.10 -4.50
N THR A 52 -6.25 -1.04 -5.29
CA THR A 52 -7.31 -0.85 -6.29
C THR A 52 -6.88 -1.08 -7.73
N GLY A 53 -5.57 -1.07 -8.02
CA GLY A 53 -5.06 -1.03 -9.40
C GLY A 53 -5.33 0.27 -10.14
N MET A 54 -5.78 1.34 -9.44
CA MET A 54 -6.16 2.61 -10.03
C MET A 54 -5.22 3.74 -9.60
N TYR A 55 -4.98 4.70 -10.50
CA TYR A 55 -4.23 5.91 -10.17
C TYR A 55 -4.94 6.77 -9.10
N PRO A 56 -4.19 7.61 -8.36
CA PRO A 56 -4.72 8.40 -7.22
C PRO A 56 -5.91 9.29 -7.57
N HIS A 57 -5.92 9.92 -8.74
CA HIS A 57 -7.05 10.74 -9.19
C HIS A 57 -8.34 9.91 -9.43
N LYS A 58 -8.20 8.60 -9.69
CA LYS A 58 -9.32 7.68 -9.91
C LYS A 58 -9.80 7.08 -8.59
N ASN A 59 -8.87 6.64 -7.72
CA ASN A 59 -9.20 6.03 -6.43
C ASN A 59 -9.40 7.04 -5.29
N LYS A 60 -9.26 8.36 -5.57
CA LYS A 60 -9.41 9.49 -4.64
C LYS A 60 -8.33 9.66 -3.57
N VAL A 61 -7.36 8.77 -3.48
CA VAL A 61 -6.25 8.87 -2.51
C VAL A 61 -5.13 9.74 -3.11
N THR A 62 -5.34 11.04 -3.16
CA THR A 62 -4.45 12.02 -3.81
C THR A 62 -3.36 12.57 -2.89
N GLY A 63 -3.32 12.16 -1.63
CA GLY A 63 -2.34 12.55 -0.62
C GLY A 63 -2.34 11.56 0.54
N ASN A 64 -1.58 11.83 1.60
CA ASN A 64 -1.63 10.99 2.78
C ASN A 64 -2.97 11.13 3.52
N CYS A 65 -3.55 10.00 3.91
CA CYS A 65 -4.74 9.95 4.75
C CYS A 65 -4.35 10.32 6.19
N ASN A 66 -4.51 11.60 6.53
CA ASN A 66 -4.20 12.16 7.84
C ASN A 66 -5.20 13.26 8.21
N SER A 67 -5.10 13.80 9.43
CA SER A 67 -6.00 14.85 9.91
C SER A 67 -5.98 16.13 9.08
N ALA A 68 -4.84 16.48 8.46
CA ALA A 68 -4.71 17.67 7.63
C ALA A 68 -5.44 17.52 6.29
N ASN A 69 -5.47 16.33 5.74
CA ASN A 69 -6.10 16.03 4.45
C ASN A 69 -7.54 15.50 4.56
N ALA A 70 -7.96 15.09 5.76
CA ALA A 70 -9.31 14.59 6.02
C ALA A 70 -10.44 15.56 5.59
N PRO A 71 -10.32 16.91 5.80
CA PRO A 71 -11.34 17.84 5.34
C PRO A 71 -11.53 17.87 3.83
N TYR A 72 -10.52 17.43 3.06
CA TYR A 72 -10.56 17.37 1.59
C TYR A 72 -11.01 15.99 1.07
N GLY A 73 -11.45 15.09 1.95
CA GLY A 73 -11.91 13.76 1.57
C GLY A 73 -10.82 12.84 1.02
N VAL A 74 -9.57 13.06 1.44
CA VAL A 74 -8.43 12.24 1.01
C VAL A 74 -8.40 10.94 1.82
N GLU A 75 -9.18 9.98 1.36
CA GLU A 75 -9.24 8.62 1.89
C GLU A 75 -9.70 7.64 0.80
N LEU A 76 -9.51 6.35 1.02
CA LEU A 76 -10.05 5.35 0.11
C LEU A 76 -11.57 5.28 0.30
N PRO A 77 -12.39 5.49 -0.76
CA PRO A 77 -13.83 5.33 -0.64
C PRO A 77 -14.23 3.96 -0.11
N GLN A 78 -15.27 3.89 0.72
CA GLN A 78 -15.72 2.63 1.33
C GLN A 78 -16.24 1.61 0.30
N ASP A 79 -16.72 2.09 -0.83
CA ASP A 79 -17.18 1.31 -1.98
C ASP A 79 -16.07 1.02 -2.99
N ALA A 80 -14.82 1.43 -2.69
CA ALA A 80 -13.70 1.18 -3.57
C ALA A 80 -13.44 -0.31 -3.71
N ARG A 81 -13.52 -0.80 -4.94
CA ARG A 81 -13.23 -2.19 -5.26
C ARG A 81 -11.73 -2.45 -5.21
N CYS A 82 -11.31 -3.31 -4.28
CA CYS A 82 -9.94 -3.78 -4.12
C CYS A 82 -9.73 -5.16 -4.76
N TRP A 83 -8.47 -5.51 -5.04
CA TRP A 83 -8.16 -6.86 -5.53
C TRP A 83 -8.55 -7.96 -4.53
N SER A 84 -8.60 -7.65 -3.22
CA SER A 84 -9.10 -8.56 -2.18
C SER A 84 -10.57 -8.93 -2.37
N ASP A 85 -11.40 -8.01 -2.88
CA ASP A 85 -12.81 -8.28 -3.16
C ASP A 85 -12.97 -9.25 -4.33
N ILE A 86 -12.09 -9.14 -5.32
CA ILE A 86 -12.04 -10.05 -6.46
C ILE A 86 -11.65 -11.46 -5.99
N LEU A 87 -10.62 -11.56 -5.14
CA LEU A 87 -10.20 -12.84 -4.57
C LEU A 87 -11.30 -13.46 -3.71
N LYS A 88 -11.95 -12.67 -2.85
CA LYS A 88 -13.06 -13.12 -2.01
C LYS A 88 -14.22 -13.64 -2.86
N ALA A 89 -14.57 -12.95 -3.93
CA ALA A 89 -15.62 -13.37 -4.86
C ALA A 89 -15.29 -14.68 -5.59
N ASN A 90 -14.01 -15.06 -5.66
CA ASN A 90 -13.52 -16.31 -6.23
C ASN A 90 -13.17 -17.37 -5.17
N GLY A 91 -13.72 -17.26 -3.95
CA GLY A 91 -13.62 -18.28 -2.91
C GLY A 91 -12.36 -18.23 -2.05
N TYR A 92 -11.52 -17.22 -2.21
CA TYR A 92 -10.34 -17.03 -1.35
C TYR A 92 -10.74 -16.42 -0.01
N GLN A 93 -10.12 -16.88 1.06
CA GLN A 93 -10.11 -16.18 2.34
C GLN A 93 -9.03 -15.11 2.30
N THR A 94 -9.40 -13.88 2.64
CA THR A 94 -8.48 -12.72 2.61
C THR A 94 -8.29 -12.17 4.01
N GLY A 95 -7.06 -11.76 4.34
CA GLY A 95 -6.72 -11.09 5.57
C GLY A 95 -5.70 -9.98 5.32
N TYR A 96 -5.74 -8.93 6.11
CA TYR A 96 -4.77 -7.84 6.04
C TYR A 96 -4.09 -7.65 7.39
N ILE A 97 -2.77 -7.71 7.39
CA ILE A 97 -1.94 -7.52 8.58
C ILE A 97 -0.87 -6.49 8.22
N GLY A 98 -0.79 -5.42 9.01
CA GLY A 98 0.21 -4.36 8.85
C GLY A 98 -0.41 -2.98 8.62
N LYS A 99 0.41 -2.05 8.12
CA LYS A 99 0.02 -0.66 7.91
C LYS A 99 -1.01 -0.53 6.78
N TRP A 100 -2.21 -0.04 7.11
CA TRP A 100 -3.27 0.25 6.15
C TRP A 100 -3.11 1.65 5.54
N HIS A 101 -3.25 2.69 6.34
CA HIS A 101 -3.04 4.11 6.00
C HIS A 101 -3.86 4.60 4.79
N LEU A 102 -5.10 4.13 4.69
CA LEU A 102 -6.04 4.52 3.63
C LEU A 102 -7.33 5.16 4.18
N ASP A 103 -7.48 5.22 5.50
CA ASP A 103 -8.59 5.88 6.16
C ASP A 103 -8.13 7.19 6.80
N ALA A 104 -8.98 8.21 6.75
CA ALA A 104 -8.76 9.43 7.51
C ALA A 104 -9.15 9.23 8.99
N PRO A 105 -8.45 9.85 9.96
CA PRO A 105 -8.73 9.69 11.39
C PRO A 105 -10.16 10.01 11.81
N ILE A 106 -10.86 10.87 11.06
CA ILE A 106 -12.25 11.26 11.33
C ILE A 106 -13.22 10.14 10.96
N THR A 107 -12.92 9.37 9.91
CA THR A 107 -13.78 8.27 9.44
C THR A 107 -13.81 7.13 10.44
N ILE A 108 -12.70 6.83 11.13
CA ILE A 108 -12.65 5.81 12.19
C ILE A 108 -13.66 6.15 13.29
N ARG A 109 -13.79 7.43 13.67
CA ARG A 109 -14.78 7.87 14.70
C ARG A 109 -16.22 7.66 14.25
N ARG A 110 -16.53 7.83 12.96
CA ARG A 110 -17.90 7.64 12.43
C ARG A 110 -18.29 6.16 12.43
N HIS A 111 -17.39 5.24 12.10
CA HIS A 111 -17.67 3.81 12.13
C HIS A 111 -17.92 3.27 13.55
N LEU A 112 -17.22 3.81 14.55
CA LEU A 112 -17.42 3.46 15.96
C LEU A 112 -18.70 4.03 16.56
N GLN A 113 -19.35 5.00 15.89
CA GLN A 113 -20.56 5.69 16.38
C GLN A 113 -21.85 5.25 15.65
N GLN A 114 -21.78 4.38 14.65
CA GLN A 114 -22.99 3.81 14.05
C GLN A 114 -23.52 2.70 14.99
N PRO A 115 -24.74 2.83 15.53
CA PRO A 115 -25.36 1.73 16.26
C PRO A 115 -25.58 0.55 15.28
N ARG A 116 -25.29 -0.64 15.75
CA ARG A 116 -25.56 -1.90 15.05
C ARG A 116 -27.06 -2.15 14.95
#